data_9d226000693f57d74935a67fbfafe10c
#
_entry.id   9d226000693f57d74935a67fbfafe10c
#
_cell.length_a   1.000
_cell.length_b   1.000
_cell.length_c   1.000
_cell.angle_alpha   90.00
_cell.angle_beta   90.00
_cell.angle_gamma   90.00
#
_symmetry.space_group_name_H-M   'P 1'
#
loop_
_entity.id
_entity.type
_entity.pdbx_description
1 polymer ?
#
loop_
_entity_poly.entity_id
_entity_poly.type
_entity_poly.pdbx_seq_one_letter_code
_entity_poly.pdbx_strand_id
1 'polypeptide(L)'
;MIGSKSYRFIVGVRDLAIVGPLLSPFGGNHACLLLDEDIFEYGTEKTKKIKKYQRHKKVGKVNYFDWDYLGKTLNGIARVSPHELENYIKKDGNWGPGHYNLFSHNCHDFVSFCLKQIGFPYENIQMIICLKRIPPGKVQIKSYYEDISFDIRREKMEDGTEIILFPSHGRKNQIFNMEYNSDNTVTFKNSDFAITVVMDGNYINGASIQISKCNDTAAQKFYLVNSLYGGYNIHSAIDTNYAITIRDEEDKNKKSKKITLNYYSQFSSNQRFRLKYKK
;
A
#
# COMPACT_ATOMS: atom_id res chain seq x y z
N MET A 1 -28.11 -22.16 -23.83
CA MET A 1 -27.33 -21.09 -23.14
C MET A 1 -25.86 -21.44 -23.29
N ILE A 2 -25.12 -20.70 -24.10
CA ILE A 2 -23.66 -20.86 -24.25
C ILE A 2 -23.06 -20.30 -22.97
N GLY A 3 -22.53 -21.17 -22.10
CA GLY A 3 -21.87 -20.77 -20.88
C GLY A 3 -20.71 -19.84 -21.21
N SER A 4 -20.74 -18.60 -20.74
CA SER A 4 -19.65 -17.67 -20.93
C SER A 4 -18.39 -18.25 -20.29
N LYS A 5 -17.36 -18.47 -21.07
CA LYS A 5 -16.06 -18.94 -20.58
C LYS A 5 -15.50 -17.96 -19.57
N SER A 6 -14.97 -18.46 -18.48
CA SER A 6 -14.37 -17.63 -17.40
C SER A 6 -12.89 -17.93 -17.30
N TYR A 7 -12.12 -16.91 -16.92
CA TYR A 7 -10.66 -16.97 -16.85
C TYR A 7 -10.21 -16.55 -15.45
N ARG A 8 -9.32 -17.30 -14.82
CA ARG A 8 -8.74 -16.93 -13.54
C ARG A 8 -7.67 -15.87 -13.74
N PHE A 9 -7.65 -14.86 -12.88
CA PHE A 9 -6.54 -13.91 -12.86
C PHE A 9 -5.88 -13.80 -11.48
N ILE A 10 -4.59 -13.46 -11.48
CA ILE A 10 -3.79 -13.19 -10.27
C ILE A 10 -2.81 -12.06 -10.62
N VAL A 11 -2.61 -11.11 -9.72
CA VAL A 11 -1.53 -10.13 -9.83
C VAL A 11 -0.27 -10.69 -9.18
N GLY A 12 0.83 -10.67 -9.91
CA GLY A 12 2.15 -11.06 -9.45
C GLY A 12 3.06 -9.85 -9.24
N VAL A 13 3.91 -9.90 -8.24
CA VAL A 13 4.93 -8.89 -7.93
C VAL A 13 6.26 -9.56 -7.71
N ARG A 14 7.34 -8.99 -8.24
CA ARG A 14 8.71 -9.42 -7.96
C ARG A 14 9.62 -8.24 -7.70
N ASP A 15 10.65 -8.44 -6.88
CA ASP A 15 11.67 -7.42 -6.69
C ASP A 15 12.45 -7.19 -7.99
N LEU A 16 12.71 -5.93 -8.32
CA LEU A 16 13.60 -5.58 -9.42
C LEU A 16 15.04 -5.83 -8.99
N ALA A 17 15.59 -6.95 -9.40
CA ALA A 17 16.96 -7.38 -9.09
C ALA A 17 18.06 -6.43 -9.61
N ILE A 18 17.73 -5.45 -10.44
CA ILE A 18 18.70 -4.58 -11.14
C ILE A 18 18.86 -3.23 -10.48
N VAL A 19 18.03 -2.90 -9.52
CA VAL A 19 18.06 -1.60 -8.88
C VAL A 19 18.52 -1.82 -7.46
N GLY A 20 19.82 -1.76 -7.26
CA GLY A 20 20.44 -1.91 -5.96
C GLY A 20 19.79 -1.07 -4.86
N PRO A 21 20.29 -1.08 -3.62
CA PRO A 21 19.67 -0.48 -2.44
C PRO A 21 19.19 0.96 -2.59
N LEU A 22 19.69 1.68 -3.61
CA LEU A 22 19.36 3.08 -3.89
C LEU A 22 17.96 3.31 -4.47
N LEU A 23 17.33 2.32 -5.15
CA LEU A 23 15.97 2.45 -5.70
C LEU A 23 14.97 1.49 -5.06
N SER A 24 15.40 0.68 -4.09
CA SER A 24 14.52 -0.09 -3.21
C SER A 24 13.48 0.79 -2.48
N PRO A 25 13.75 2.08 -2.17
CA PRO A 25 12.73 2.97 -1.65
C PRO A 25 11.59 3.28 -2.60
N PHE A 26 11.80 3.16 -3.93
CA PHE A 26 10.78 3.46 -4.94
C PHE A 26 9.78 2.32 -5.18
N GLY A 27 9.67 1.39 -4.21
CA GLY A 27 8.89 0.19 -4.45
C GLY A 27 9.43 -0.52 -5.68
N GLY A 28 10.73 -0.88 -5.68
CA GLY A 28 11.45 -1.50 -6.79
C GLY A 28 10.91 -2.86 -7.20
N ASN A 29 9.59 -2.99 -7.16
CA ASN A 29 8.85 -4.17 -7.53
C ASN A 29 8.36 -4.04 -8.96
N HIS A 30 8.51 -5.09 -9.70
CA HIS A 30 7.89 -5.24 -11.01
C HIS A 30 6.57 -5.98 -10.85
N ALA A 31 5.51 -5.47 -11.48
CA ALA A 31 4.19 -6.07 -11.43
C ALA A 31 3.79 -6.71 -12.76
N CYS A 32 3.03 -7.79 -12.68
CA CYS A 32 2.39 -8.43 -13.84
C CYS A 32 0.95 -8.84 -13.52
N LEU A 33 0.16 -9.04 -14.56
CA LEU A 33 -1.12 -9.73 -14.50
C LEU A 33 -0.97 -11.12 -15.14
N LEU A 34 -1.25 -12.17 -14.37
CA LEU A 34 -1.50 -13.49 -14.89
C LEU A 34 -3.00 -13.61 -15.18
N LEU A 35 -3.38 -13.85 -16.41
CA LEU A 35 -4.75 -14.11 -16.82
C LEU A 35 -4.80 -15.49 -17.51
N ASP A 36 -5.43 -16.45 -16.84
CA ASP A 36 -5.43 -17.87 -17.22
C ASP A 36 -3.99 -18.41 -17.30
N GLU A 37 -3.46 -18.69 -18.49
CA GLU A 37 -2.09 -19.15 -18.72
C GLU A 37 -1.16 -18.08 -19.27
N ASP A 38 -1.64 -16.86 -19.48
CA ASP A 38 -0.88 -15.77 -20.06
C ASP A 38 -0.44 -14.76 -19.01
N ILE A 39 0.83 -14.36 -19.07
CA ILE A 39 1.41 -13.31 -18.24
C ILE A 39 1.49 -12.03 -19.06
N PHE A 40 0.90 -10.96 -18.55
CA PHE A 40 0.97 -9.62 -19.12
C PHE A 40 1.86 -8.74 -18.23
N GLU A 41 2.91 -8.19 -18.79
CA GLU A 41 3.83 -7.28 -18.07
C GLU A 41 4.24 -6.10 -18.96
N TYR A 42 4.62 -4.99 -18.33
CA TYR A 42 5.15 -3.81 -19.01
C TYR A 42 6.53 -3.49 -18.46
N GLY A 43 7.55 -3.66 -19.27
CA GLY A 43 8.92 -3.50 -18.83
C GLY A 43 9.94 -3.63 -19.95
N THR A 44 11.19 -3.81 -19.58
CA THR A 44 12.30 -3.92 -20.53
C THR A 44 12.36 -5.31 -21.13
N GLU A 45 12.30 -5.39 -22.45
CA GLU A 45 12.60 -6.63 -23.18
C GLU A 45 14.09 -6.98 -23.00
N LYS A 46 14.38 -8.19 -22.49
CA LYS A 46 15.75 -8.60 -22.13
C LYS A 46 16.75 -8.48 -23.29
N THR A 47 16.29 -8.68 -24.52
CA THR A 47 17.15 -8.72 -25.71
C THR A 47 17.35 -7.36 -26.39
N LYS A 48 16.42 -6.42 -26.26
CA LYS A 48 16.44 -5.17 -27.06
C LYS A 48 16.51 -3.90 -26.24
N LYS A 49 16.52 -3.98 -24.89
CA LYS A 49 16.47 -2.82 -23.98
C LYS A 49 15.28 -1.86 -24.24
N ILE A 50 14.26 -2.32 -24.95
CA ILE A 50 13.06 -1.54 -25.30
C ILE A 50 11.98 -1.87 -24.27
N LYS A 51 11.42 -0.84 -23.65
CA LYS A 51 10.31 -0.99 -22.70
C LYS A 51 9.00 -1.00 -23.46
N LYS A 52 8.28 -2.11 -23.43
CA LYS A 52 6.96 -2.29 -24.04
C LYS A 52 6.15 -3.31 -23.24
N TYR A 53 4.83 -3.39 -23.48
CA TYR A 53 4.07 -4.49 -22.92
C TYR A 53 4.51 -5.82 -23.56
N GLN A 54 4.45 -6.88 -22.78
CA GLN A 54 4.79 -8.22 -23.19
C GLN A 54 3.68 -9.17 -22.75
N ARG A 55 3.35 -10.13 -23.62
CA ARG A 55 2.49 -11.25 -23.29
C ARG A 55 3.31 -12.53 -23.44
N HIS A 56 3.38 -13.31 -22.40
CA HIS A 56 4.06 -14.59 -22.37
C HIS A 56 3.05 -15.69 -22.09
N LYS A 57 3.03 -16.73 -22.91
CA LYS A 57 2.33 -17.95 -22.54
C LYS A 57 3.11 -18.67 -21.45
N LYS A 58 2.37 -19.31 -20.55
CA LYS A 58 2.91 -20.24 -19.58
C LYS A 58 3.42 -21.48 -20.32
N VAL A 59 4.63 -21.40 -20.86
CA VAL A 59 5.30 -22.56 -21.45
C VAL A 59 6.01 -23.28 -20.32
N GLY A 60 5.50 -24.47 -19.90
CA GLY A 60 6.08 -25.38 -18.93
C GLY A 60 6.88 -24.73 -17.79
N LYS A 61 7.00 -25.26 -16.63
CA LYS A 61 7.87 -24.85 -15.51
C LYS A 61 8.63 -23.50 -15.66
N VAL A 62 7.95 -22.40 -15.99
CA VAL A 62 8.42 -21.07 -15.60
C VAL A 62 8.49 -21.14 -14.09
N ASN A 63 9.67 -20.97 -13.53
CA ASN A 63 9.83 -20.94 -12.09
C ASN A 63 8.95 -19.83 -11.53
N TYR A 64 7.73 -20.17 -11.08
CA TYR A 64 6.84 -19.29 -10.36
C TYR A 64 7.47 -18.76 -9.07
N PHE A 65 8.62 -19.25 -8.70
CA PHE A 65 9.37 -18.90 -7.50
C PHE A 65 9.93 -17.47 -7.51
N ASP A 66 9.95 -16.80 -8.67
CA ASP A 66 10.44 -15.42 -8.79
C ASP A 66 9.34 -14.36 -8.59
N TRP A 67 8.06 -14.77 -8.45
CA TRP A 67 6.93 -13.88 -8.28
C TRP A 67 6.26 -14.12 -6.94
N ASP A 68 6.25 -13.11 -6.09
CA ASP A 68 5.35 -13.08 -4.93
C ASP A 68 3.94 -12.78 -5.42
N TYR A 69 3.12 -13.83 -5.48
CA TYR A 69 1.72 -13.66 -5.86
C TYR A 69 0.95 -13.05 -4.69
N LEU A 70 0.36 -11.90 -4.91
CA LEU A 70 -0.61 -11.27 -3.98
C LEU A 70 -1.92 -12.08 -3.96
N GLY A 71 -1.77 -13.40 -4.00
CA GLY A 71 -2.77 -14.40 -4.34
C GLY A 71 -3.99 -14.51 -3.44
N LYS A 72 -4.04 -13.77 -2.32
CA LYS A 72 -5.25 -13.72 -1.49
C LYS A 72 -6.10 -12.47 -1.73
N THR A 73 -5.54 -11.42 -2.35
CA THR A 73 -6.18 -10.11 -2.41
C THR A 73 -6.43 -9.59 -3.82
N LEU A 74 -5.55 -9.91 -4.75
CA LEU A 74 -5.66 -9.46 -6.14
C LEU A 74 -5.78 -10.67 -7.06
N ASN A 75 -6.84 -11.42 -6.89
CA ASN A 75 -7.21 -12.53 -7.75
C ASN A 75 -8.73 -12.56 -7.95
N GLY A 76 -9.16 -13.24 -8.98
CA GLY A 76 -10.58 -13.39 -9.28
C GLY A 76 -10.82 -14.17 -10.56
N ILE A 77 -12.05 -14.06 -11.04
CA ILE A 77 -12.49 -14.69 -12.29
C ILE A 77 -13.01 -13.60 -13.22
N ALA A 78 -12.33 -13.42 -14.35
CA ALA A 78 -12.70 -12.50 -15.42
C ALA A 78 -13.51 -13.20 -16.51
N ARG A 79 -14.31 -12.41 -17.23
CA ARG A 79 -15.01 -12.88 -18.45
C ARG A 79 -14.27 -12.51 -19.74
N VAL A 80 -13.27 -11.66 -19.62
CA VAL A 80 -12.41 -11.22 -20.73
C VAL A 80 -11.29 -12.25 -20.92
N SER A 81 -11.14 -12.75 -22.14
CA SER A 81 -10.07 -13.69 -22.49
C SER A 81 -8.71 -12.98 -22.59
N PRO A 82 -7.58 -13.74 -22.50
CA PRO A 82 -6.26 -13.18 -22.75
C PRO A 82 -6.11 -12.50 -24.12
N HIS A 83 -6.79 -13.02 -25.14
CA HIS A 83 -6.78 -12.43 -26.48
C HIS A 83 -7.54 -11.10 -26.54
N GLU A 84 -8.70 -11.02 -25.91
CA GLU A 84 -9.46 -9.77 -25.82
C GLU A 84 -8.71 -8.72 -25.03
N LEU A 85 -8.07 -9.09 -23.90
CA LEU A 85 -7.23 -8.17 -23.15
C LEU A 85 -6.09 -7.62 -24.00
N GLU A 86 -5.42 -8.48 -24.77
CA GLU A 86 -4.36 -8.04 -25.69
C GLU A 86 -4.87 -7.03 -26.72
N ASN A 87 -6.09 -7.23 -27.24
CA ASN A 87 -6.70 -6.28 -28.16
C ASN A 87 -7.00 -4.93 -27.50
N TYR A 88 -7.44 -4.91 -26.22
CA TYR A 88 -7.60 -3.66 -25.47
C TYR A 88 -6.27 -2.92 -25.29
N ILE A 89 -5.19 -3.64 -24.95
CA ILE A 89 -3.85 -3.07 -24.82
C ILE A 89 -3.37 -2.46 -26.14
N LYS A 90 -3.54 -3.17 -27.25
CA LYS A 90 -3.16 -2.68 -28.58
C LYS A 90 -3.97 -1.47 -29.02
N LYS A 91 -5.28 -1.46 -28.72
CA LYS A 91 -6.18 -0.36 -29.07
C LYS A 91 -5.88 0.91 -28.28
N ASP A 92 -5.48 0.77 -27.02
CA ASP A 92 -5.10 1.91 -26.18
C ASP A 92 -3.85 2.64 -26.70
N GLY A 93 -2.88 1.91 -27.26
CA GLY A 93 -1.70 2.46 -27.92
C GLY A 93 -0.60 3.01 -27.02
N ASN A 94 -0.88 3.21 -25.73
CA ASN A 94 0.05 3.86 -24.77
C ASN A 94 1.10 2.92 -24.20
N TRP A 95 1.00 1.61 -24.42
CA TRP A 95 1.88 0.59 -23.83
C TRP A 95 3.00 0.14 -24.77
N GLY A 96 3.35 0.99 -25.72
CA GLY A 96 4.40 0.78 -26.71
C GLY A 96 5.78 1.27 -26.26
N PRO A 97 6.79 1.13 -27.16
CA PRO A 97 8.12 1.69 -26.94
C PRO A 97 8.09 3.20 -26.76
N GLY A 98 8.88 3.71 -25.82
CA GLY A 98 9.02 5.15 -25.58
C GLY A 98 8.02 5.75 -24.61
N HIS A 99 6.94 5.05 -24.25
CA HIS A 99 5.92 5.57 -23.33
C HIS A 99 6.21 5.26 -21.86
N TYR A 100 7.20 4.42 -21.55
CA TYR A 100 7.50 4.05 -20.17
C TYR A 100 8.09 5.21 -19.38
N ASN A 101 7.44 5.54 -18.28
CA ASN A 101 7.93 6.51 -17.30
C ASN A 101 7.84 5.88 -15.90
N LEU A 102 8.96 5.90 -15.16
CA LEU A 102 9.04 5.26 -13.84
C LEU A 102 8.03 5.84 -12.83
N PHE A 103 7.64 7.10 -12.98
CA PHE A 103 6.80 7.83 -12.03
C PHE A 103 5.33 7.92 -12.43
N SER A 104 5.01 7.80 -13.71
CA SER A 104 3.66 8.11 -14.20
C SER A 104 3.14 7.13 -15.26
N HIS A 105 3.94 6.20 -15.73
CA HIS A 105 3.53 5.24 -16.76
C HIS A 105 4.42 3.99 -16.70
N ASN A 106 4.21 3.17 -15.71
CA ASN A 106 5.08 2.04 -15.33
C ASN A 106 4.31 0.71 -15.32
N CYS A 107 4.95 -0.34 -14.83
CA CYS A 107 4.34 -1.68 -14.77
C CYS A 107 3.12 -1.74 -13.84
N HIS A 108 3.03 -0.90 -12.81
CA HIS A 108 1.88 -0.85 -11.90
C HIS A 108 0.67 -0.21 -12.59
N ASP A 109 0.90 0.89 -13.33
CA ASP A 109 -0.15 1.55 -14.13
C ASP A 109 -0.67 0.61 -15.20
N PHE A 110 0.23 -0.18 -15.81
CA PHE A 110 -0.14 -1.20 -16.79
C PHE A 110 -1.04 -2.29 -16.18
N VAL A 111 -0.69 -2.81 -15.01
CA VAL A 111 -1.53 -3.81 -14.32
C VAL A 111 -2.87 -3.21 -13.92
N SER A 112 -2.90 -1.96 -13.45
CA SER A 112 -4.14 -1.22 -13.15
C SER A 112 -5.02 -1.10 -14.39
N PHE A 113 -4.43 -0.73 -15.52
CA PHE A 113 -5.14 -0.67 -16.80
C PHE A 113 -5.73 -2.05 -17.17
N CYS A 114 -4.93 -3.11 -17.14
CA CYS A 114 -5.37 -4.46 -17.46
C CYS A 114 -6.54 -4.91 -16.56
N LEU A 115 -6.43 -4.69 -15.24
CA LEU A 115 -7.49 -5.05 -14.30
C LEU A 115 -8.80 -4.30 -14.59
N LYS A 116 -8.72 -3.03 -14.93
CA LYS A 116 -9.90 -2.25 -15.35
C LYS A 116 -10.56 -2.87 -16.58
N GLN A 117 -9.76 -3.29 -17.57
CA GLN A 117 -10.29 -3.91 -18.81
C GLN A 117 -10.99 -5.25 -18.54
N ILE A 118 -10.53 -6.02 -17.56
CA ILE A 118 -11.16 -7.30 -17.19
C ILE A 118 -12.30 -7.17 -16.18
N GLY A 119 -12.70 -5.92 -15.83
CA GLY A 119 -13.84 -5.65 -14.96
C GLY A 119 -13.53 -5.58 -13.46
N PHE A 120 -12.27 -5.40 -13.10
CA PHE A 120 -11.82 -5.26 -11.71
C PHE A 120 -11.04 -3.95 -11.51
N PRO A 121 -11.70 -2.80 -11.55
CA PRO A 121 -11.06 -1.52 -11.29
C PRO A 121 -10.70 -1.42 -9.81
N TYR A 122 -9.47 -1.75 -9.47
CA TYR A 122 -8.95 -1.47 -8.13
C TYR A 122 -8.48 -0.02 -8.10
N GLU A 123 -9.13 0.80 -7.31
CA GLU A 123 -8.58 2.08 -6.90
C GLU A 123 -7.31 1.82 -6.08
N ASN A 124 -6.22 2.52 -6.39
CA ASN A 124 -4.95 2.43 -5.67
C ASN A 124 -4.20 1.09 -5.75
N ILE A 125 -4.28 0.38 -6.87
CA ILE A 125 -3.53 -0.86 -7.07
C ILE A 125 -2.02 -0.68 -6.86
N GLN A 126 -1.46 0.48 -7.21
CA GLN A 126 -0.06 0.83 -6.93
C GLN A 126 0.26 0.67 -5.45
N MET A 127 -0.62 1.13 -4.58
CA MET A 127 -0.47 1.01 -3.14
C MET A 127 -0.48 -0.46 -2.70
N ILE A 128 -1.43 -1.25 -3.22
CA ILE A 128 -1.55 -2.67 -2.88
C ILE A 128 -0.32 -3.47 -3.36
N ILE A 129 0.20 -3.15 -4.55
CA ILE A 129 1.40 -3.79 -5.11
C ILE A 129 2.67 -3.41 -4.33
N CYS A 130 2.75 -2.17 -3.83
CA CYS A 130 3.89 -1.70 -3.04
C CYS A 130 3.85 -2.14 -1.57
N LEU A 131 2.83 -2.90 -1.15
CA LEU A 131 2.74 -3.43 0.21
C LEU A 131 3.83 -4.48 0.45
N LYS A 132 4.95 -4.06 1.01
CA LYS A 132 5.90 -5.01 1.58
C LYS A 132 5.27 -5.59 2.84
N ARG A 133 5.00 -6.90 2.82
CA ARG A 133 4.54 -7.58 4.03
C ARG A 133 5.64 -7.56 5.07
N ILE A 134 5.44 -6.75 6.08
CA ILE A 134 6.23 -6.77 7.30
C ILE A 134 5.56 -7.71 8.32
N PRO A 135 6.32 -8.41 9.17
CA PRO A 135 5.72 -9.32 10.14
C PRO A 135 4.70 -8.60 11.03
N PRO A 136 3.53 -9.19 11.32
CA PRO A 136 2.64 -8.67 12.36
C PRO A 136 3.32 -8.75 13.74
N GLY A 137 2.83 -8.01 14.70
CA GLY A 137 3.33 -8.07 16.07
C GLY A 137 3.35 -6.74 16.79
N LYS A 138 3.96 -6.72 17.97
CA LYS A 138 4.06 -5.51 18.81
C LYS A 138 5.05 -4.53 18.23
N VAL A 139 4.58 -3.34 17.90
CA VAL A 139 5.37 -2.27 17.29
C VAL A 139 5.22 -0.96 18.05
N GLN A 140 6.25 -0.17 18.02
CA GLN A 140 6.24 1.26 18.33
C GLN A 140 6.29 2.01 17.00
N ILE A 141 5.30 2.85 16.74
CA ILE A 141 5.23 3.66 15.51
C ILE A 141 5.96 4.98 15.79
N LYS A 142 7.08 5.19 15.12
CA LYS A 142 7.97 6.33 15.37
C LYS A 142 8.01 7.26 14.16
N SER A 143 8.18 8.55 14.38
CA SER A 143 8.61 9.45 13.32
C SER A 143 9.88 8.92 12.65
N TYR A 144 10.01 9.11 11.35
CA TYR A 144 11.20 8.67 10.62
C TYR A 144 12.44 9.49 11.01
N TYR A 145 12.28 10.79 11.25
CA TYR A 145 13.39 11.71 11.49
C TYR A 145 13.64 12.02 12.98
N GLU A 146 12.61 11.96 13.80
CA GLU A 146 12.69 12.34 15.21
C GLU A 146 12.51 11.13 16.13
N ASP A 147 13.03 11.20 17.34
CA ASP A 147 12.84 10.13 18.33
C ASP A 147 11.56 10.32 19.15
N ILE A 148 10.45 10.51 18.40
CA ILE A 148 9.10 10.61 18.94
C ILE A 148 8.24 9.47 18.38
N SER A 149 7.24 9.04 19.14
CA SER A 149 6.38 7.89 18.83
C SER A 149 4.91 8.23 19.00
N PHE A 150 4.05 7.47 18.33
CA PHE A 150 2.63 7.46 18.67
C PHE A 150 2.45 7.13 20.14
N ASP A 151 1.63 7.91 20.80
CA ASP A 151 1.43 7.88 22.24
C ASP A 151 -0.05 8.10 22.55
N ILE A 152 -0.65 7.16 23.26
CA ILE A 152 -2.00 7.35 23.82
C ILE A 152 -1.89 8.39 24.93
N ARG A 153 -2.46 9.56 24.70
CA ARG A 153 -2.30 10.74 25.57
C ARG A 153 -2.56 10.41 27.02
N ARG A 154 -1.55 10.69 27.87
CA ARG A 154 -1.61 10.48 29.35
C ARG A 154 -1.90 9.02 29.76
N GLU A 155 -1.59 8.04 28.91
CA GLU A 155 -1.89 6.63 29.16
C GLU A 155 -3.39 6.33 29.39
N LYS A 156 -4.28 7.23 28.95
CA LYS A 156 -5.71 7.15 29.20
C LYS A 156 -6.36 6.18 28.21
N MET A 157 -6.65 4.96 28.67
CA MET A 157 -7.25 3.89 27.85
C MET A 157 -8.78 4.01 27.83
N GLU A 158 -9.27 5.07 27.17
CA GLU A 158 -10.69 5.36 27.02
C GLU A 158 -11.03 5.68 25.57
N ASP A 159 -12.25 5.39 25.18
CA ASP A 159 -12.76 5.72 23.85
C ASP A 159 -12.66 7.22 23.59
N GLY A 160 -12.15 7.60 22.42
CA GLY A 160 -11.93 9.00 22.05
C GLY A 160 -10.61 9.62 22.55
N THR A 161 -9.75 8.86 23.27
CA THR A 161 -8.46 9.40 23.68
C THR A 161 -7.56 9.64 22.47
N GLU A 162 -7.06 10.87 22.36
CA GLU A 162 -6.21 11.32 21.25
C GLU A 162 -4.88 10.56 21.20
N ILE A 163 -4.44 10.23 20.00
CA ILE A 163 -3.07 9.80 19.70
C ILE A 163 -2.25 11.05 19.37
N ILE A 164 -1.13 11.20 20.05
CA ILE A 164 -0.13 12.26 19.83
C ILE A 164 1.22 11.66 19.48
N LEU A 165 2.15 12.48 19.04
CA LEU A 165 3.57 12.13 19.05
C LEU A 165 4.23 12.67 20.31
N PHE A 166 4.94 11.79 21.03
CA PHE A 166 5.63 12.11 22.27
C PHE A 166 7.03 11.48 22.28
N PRO A 167 8.00 12.01 23.03
CA PRO A 167 9.34 11.38 23.15
C PRO A 167 9.26 9.89 23.40
N SER A 168 10.05 9.13 22.64
CA SER A 168 9.98 7.67 22.64
C SER A 168 10.49 7.08 23.95
N HIS A 169 9.61 6.54 24.78
CA HIS A 169 9.94 5.83 26.02
C HIS A 169 9.58 4.34 26.01
N GLY A 170 8.74 3.92 25.06
CA GLY A 170 8.38 2.51 24.84
C GLY A 170 7.56 1.86 25.95
N ARG A 171 6.83 2.63 26.75
CA ARG A 171 5.81 2.12 27.69
C ARG A 171 4.58 1.62 26.93
N LYS A 172 3.65 1.00 27.66
CA LYS A 172 2.45 0.35 27.07
C LYS A 172 1.64 1.25 26.13
N ASN A 173 1.48 2.54 26.48
CA ASN A 173 0.75 3.52 25.69
C ASN A 173 1.43 3.92 24.35
N GLN A 174 2.66 3.46 24.11
CA GLN A 174 3.37 3.64 22.84
C GLN A 174 3.55 2.34 22.06
N ILE A 175 2.97 1.23 22.52
CA ILE A 175 3.11 -0.08 21.90
C ILE A 175 1.78 -0.52 21.36
N PHE A 176 1.74 -0.82 20.07
CA PHE A 176 0.55 -1.28 19.39
C PHE A 176 0.80 -2.68 18.82
N ASN A 177 -0.19 -3.56 18.93
CA ASN A 177 -0.18 -4.82 18.21
C ASN A 177 -0.69 -4.58 16.79
N MET A 178 0.19 -4.75 15.81
CA MET A 178 -0.14 -4.62 14.39
C MET A 178 -0.63 -5.97 13.87
N GLU A 179 -1.83 -5.99 13.34
CA GLU A 179 -2.48 -7.16 12.78
C GLU A 179 -2.92 -6.91 11.34
N TYR A 180 -2.77 -7.91 10.46
CA TYR A 180 -3.29 -7.84 9.10
C TYR A 180 -4.75 -8.29 9.06
N ASN A 181 -5.56 -7.52 8.35
CA ASN A 181 -6.91 -7.88 7.96
C ASN A 181 -6.90 -8.73 6.67
N SER A 182 -8.03 -9.35 6.34
CA SER A 182 -8.19 -10.16 5.13
C SER A 182 -8.03 -9.36 3.83
N ASP A 183 -8.23 -8.04 3.89
CA ASP A 183 -8.12 -7.11 2.78
C ASP A 183 -6.72 -6.48 2.62
N ASN A 184 -5.69 -7.03 3.30
CA ASN A 184 -4.30 -6.55 3.38
C ASN A 184 -4.11 -5.20 4.08
N THR A 185 -5.14 -4.63 4.66
CA THR A 185 -4.96 -3.52 5.58
C THR A 185 -4.36 -4.00 6.89
N VAL A 186 -3.86 -3.08 7.68
CA VAL A 186 -3.42 -3.33 9.06
C VAL A 186 -4.30 -2.56 10.04
N THR A 187 -4.52 -3.18 11.19
CA THR A 187 -5.09 -2.52 12.37
C THR A 187 -4.04 -2.45 13.46
N PHE A 188 -3.89 -1.30 14.10
CA PHE A 188 -2.99 -1.10 15.24
C PHE A 188 -3.80 -1.09 16.52
N LYS A 189 -3.68 -2.13 17.32
CA LYS A 189 -4.45 -2.34 18.54
C LYS A 189 -3.61 -2.09 19.79
N ASN A 190 -4.25 -1.56 20.82
CA ASN A 190 -3.72 -1.57 22.18
C ASN A 190 -4.86 -2.02 23.12
N SER A 191 -4.76 -3.23 23.66
CA SER A 191 -5.87 -3.92 24.36
C SER A 191 -7.13 -3.98 23.47
N ASP A 192 -8.26 -3.54 23.96
CA ASP A 192 -9.55 -3.54 23.27
C ASP A 192 -9.77 -2.31 22.35
N PHE A 193 -8.75 -1.47 22.21
CA PHE A 193 -8.82 -0.25 21.42
C PHE A 193 -7.94 -0.35 20.18
N ALA A 194 -8.35 0.34 19.12
CA ALA A 194 -7.58 0.50 17.89
C ALA A 194 -7.36 1.97 17.55
N ILE A 195 -6.25 2.27 16.88
CA ILE A 195 -6.04 3.59 16.27
C ILE A 195 -7.17 3.82 15.26
N THR A 196 -7.85 4.96 15.40
CA THR A 196 -9.06 5.29 14.66
C THR A 196 -8.97 6.70 14.07
N VAL A 197 -9.35 6.83 12.82
CA VAL A 197 -9.57 8.12 12.15
C VAL A 197 -10.95 8.63 12.52
N VAL A 198 -11.03 9.86 13.02
CA VAL A 198 -12.30 10.52 13.35
C VAL A 198 -12.46 11.78 12.51
N MET A 199 -13.41 11.72 11.59
CA MET A 199 -13.73 12.84 10.72
C MET A 199 -14.62 13.86 11.42
N ASP A 200 -14.45 15.11 11.07
CA ASP A 200 -15.39 16.17 11.43
C ASP A 200 -16.45 16.30 10.31
N GLY A 201 -17.62 15.74 10.55
CA GLY A 201 -18.65 15.58 9.52
C GLY A 201 -18.14 14.73 8.35
N ASN A 202 -18.21 15.26 7.14
CA ASN A 202 -17.74 14.59 5.92
C ASN A 202 -16.29 14.94 5.55
N TYR A 203 -15.59 15.72 6.37
CA TYR A 203 -14.23 16.17 6.03
C TYR A 203 -13.18 15.18 6.55
N ILE A 204 -12.49 14.54 5.60
CA ILE A 204 -11.39 13.63 5.90
C ILE A 204 -10.06 14.37 6.09
N ASN A 205 -9.86 15.49 5.38
CA ASN A 205 -8.63 16.27 5.49
C ASN A 205 -8.59 17.01 6.83
N GLY A 206 -7.56 16.75 7.62
CA GLY A 206 -7.43 17.26 8.99
C GLY A 206 -8.11 16.38 10.05
N ALA A 207 -8.70 15.25 9.67
CA ALA A 207 -9.33 14.31 10.59
C ALA A 207 -8.40 13.95 11.74
N SER A 208 -8.93 13.87 12.96
CA SER A 208 -8.17 13.54 14.16
C SER A 208 -7.87 12.05 14.25
N ILE A 209 -6.79 11.71 14.95
CA ILE A 209 -6.39 10.34 15.22
C ILE A 209 -6.53 10.09 16.72
N GLN A 210 -7.32 9.08 17.07
CA GLN A 210 -7.57 8.70 18.45
C GLN A 210 -7.60 7.18 18.62
N ILE A 211 -7.73 6.68 19.84
CA ILE A 211 -8.13 5.29 20.06
C ILE A 211 -9.65 5.21 20.23
N SER A 212 -10.23 4.14 19.68
CA SER A 212 -11.63 3.78 19.90
C SER A 212 -11.75 2.27 20.05
N LYS A 213 -12.81 1.80 20.70
CA LYS A 213 -13.09 0.36 20.78
C LYS A 213 -13.01 -0.28 19.41
N CYS A 214 -12.38 -1.47 19.35
CA CYS A 214 -12.25 -2.21 18.10
C CYS A 214 -13.63 -2.50 17.49
N ASN A 215 -13.85 -2.09 16.24
CA ASN A 215 -15.13 -2.23 15.54
C ASN A 215 -15.02 -2.67 14.08
N ASP A 216 -13.81 -3.00 13.62
CA ASP A 216 -13.50 -3.52 12.28
C ASP A 216 -13.94 -2.61 11.11
N THR A 217 -14.21 -1.33 11.34
CA THR A 217 -14.57 -0.37 10.30
C THR A 217 -13.34 0.12 9.53
N ALA A 218 -13.54 0.72 8.35
CA ALA A 218 -12.49 1.34 7.55
C ALA A 218 -11.72 2.43 8.30
N ALA A 219 -12.36 3.06 9.32
CA ALA A 219 -11.74 4.07 10.16
C ALA A 219 -10.57 3.53 11.01
N GLN A 220 -10.52 2.21 11.23
CA GLN A 220 -9.48 1.52 12.01
C GLN A 220 -8.50 0.74 11.13
N LYS A 221 -8.63 0.85 9.80
CA LYS A 221 -7.83 0.11 8.84
C LYS A 221 -6.91 1.04 8.09
N PHE A 222 -5.66 0.59 7.91
CA PHE A 222 -4.62 1.38 7.27
C PHE A 222 -3.82 0.53 6.29
N TYR A 223 -3.28 1.17 5.26
CA TYR A 223 -2.29 0.58 4.38
C TYR A 223 -0.90 1.09 4.78
N LEU A 224 0.05 0.17 4.95
CA LEU A 224 1.46 0.49 5.14
C LEU A 224 2.16 0.47 3.79
N VAL A 225 2.57 1.62 3.32
CA VAL A 225 3.24 1.78 2.04
C VAL A 225 4.68 2.16 2.26
N ASN A 226 5.61 1.49 1.58
CA ASN A 226 7.02 1.89 1.61
C ASN A 226 7.17 3.32 1.09
N SER A 227 7.75 4.19 1.89
CA SER A 227 8.08 5.54 1.43
C SER A 227 9.29 5.53 0.51
N LEU A 228 9.27 6.36 -0.53
CA LEU A 228 10.38 6.55 -1.47
C LEU A 228 11.70 6.92 -0.78
N TYR A 229 11.61 7.61 0.35
CA TYR A 229 12.77 8.14 1.09
C TYR A 229 13.05 7.39 2.39
N GLY A 230 12.57 6.15 2.47
CA GLY A 230 12.72 5.26 3.62
C GLY A 230 11.58 5.34 4.63
N GLY A 231 11.38 4.26 5.38
CA GLY A 231 10.26 4.10 6.29
C GLY A 231 8.93 3.80 5.58
N TYR A 232 7.83 4.12 6.23
CA TYR A 232 6.48 3.82 5.80
C TYR A 232 5.61 5.06 5.81
N ASN A 233 4.72 5.17 4.84
CA ASN A 233 3.54 6.02 4.89
C ASN A 233 2.36 5.17 5.41
N ILE A 234 1.50 5.76 6.24
CA ILE A 234 0.33 5.08 6.83
C ILE A 234 -0.91 5.73 6.24
N HIS A 235 -1.46 5.09 5.21
CA HIS A 235 -2.64 5.58 4.49
C HIS A 235 -3.93 5.08 5.12
N SER A 236 -4.98 5.88 5.10
CA SER A 236 -6.30 5.48 5.61
C SER A 236 -7.01 4.56 4.61
N ALA A 237 -7.72 3.56 5.10
CA ALA A 237 -8.61 2.74 4.28
C ALA A 237 -9.96 3.42 3.98
N ILE A 238 -10.29 4.54 4.64
CA ILE A 238 -11.47 5.36 4.30
C ILE A 238 -11.24 6.01 2.92
N ASP A 239 -10.07 6.61 2.72
CA ASP A 239 -9.62 7.17 1.45
C ASP A 239 -8.09 7.14 1.41
N THR A 240 -7.55 6.38 0.48
CA THR A 240 -6.12 6.13 0.35
C THR A 240 -5.32 7.30 -0.18
N ASN A 241 -5.96 8.36 -0.65
CA ASN A 241 -5.31 9.64 -0.95
C ASN A 241 -4.84 10.38 0.30
N TYR A 242 -5.23 9.91 1.50
CA TYR A 242 -4.88 10.54 2.76
C TYR A 242 -4.00 9.63 3.61
N ALA A 243 -2.99 10.23 4.24
CA ALA A 243 -2.05 9.56 5.11
C ALA A 243 -1.90 10.28 6.45
N ILE A 244 -1.55 9.53 7.49
CA ILE A 244 -1.25 10.10 8.80
C ILE A 244 -0.08 11.07 8.66
N THR A 245 -0.26 12.28 9.20
CA THR A 245 0.63 13.42 9.02
C THR A 245 0.96 14.05 10.37
N ILE A 246 2.24 14.30 10.60
CA ILE A 246 2.73 15.06 11.76
C ILE A 246 2.41 16.54 11.50
N ARG A 247 1.76 17.20 12.46
CA ARG A 247 1.51 18.64 12.39
C ARG A 247 2.64 19.39 13.09
N ASP A 248 3.17 20.40 12.39
CA ASP A 248 4.24 21.26 12.91
C ASP A 248 3.75 22.29 13.93
N GLU A 249 2.48 22.23 14.32
CA GLU A 249 1.93 23.06 15.39
C GLU A 249 2.61 22.67 16.71
N GLU A 250 3.69 23.35 17.02
CA GLU A 250 4.31 23.27 18.32
C GLU A 250 3.36 23.92 19.35
N ASP A 251 2.83 23.12 20.22
CA ASP A 251 2.40 23.65 21.53
C ASP A 251 3.68 24.08 22.24
N LYS A 252 3.97 25.41 22.20
CA LYS A 252 5.23 26.02 22.68
C LYS A 252 5.64 25.60 24.10
N ASN A 253 4.74 24.95 24.84
CA ASN A 253 4.95 24.44 26.19
C ASN A 253 4.89 22.91 26.32
N LYS A 254 4.70 22.17 25.22
CA LYS A 254 4.55 20.70 25.27
C LYS A 254 5.53 20.01 24.33
N LYS A 255 6.21 19.00 24.85
CA LYS A 255 7.09 18.09 24.09
C LYS A 255 6.30 17.19 23.12
N SER A 256 5.04 17.48 22.84
CA SER A 256 4.16 16.64 22.01
C SER A 256 3.78 17.35 20.72
N LYS A 257 3.69 16.58 19.64
CA LYS A 257 3.16 17.03 18.34
C LYS A 257 1.82 16.36 18.08
N LYS A 258 0.94 17.08 17.40
CA LYS A 258 -0.35 16.55 16.93
C LYS A 258 -0.15 15.72 15.68
N ILE A 259 -0.97 14.70 15.50
CA ILE A 259 -1.10 13.97 14.22
C ILE A 259 -2.53 14.07 13.71
N THR A 260 -2.66 14.16 12.40
CA THR A 260 -3.95 14.22 11.70
C THR A 260 -3.87 13.44 10.41
N LEU A 261 -4.99 13.18 9.79
CA LEU A 261 -5.03 12.63 8.44
C LEU A 261 -5.04 13.78 7.43
N ASN A 262 -4.07 13.83 6.52
CA ASN A 262 -3.99 14.85 5.49
C ASN A 262 -3.72 14.24 4.11
N TYR A 263 -3.98 15.01 3.07
CA TYR A 263 -3.68 14.61 1.70
C TYR A 263 -2.24 14.14 1.58
N TYR A 264 -2.05 12.98 0.96
CA TYR A 264 -0.73 12.37 0.83
C TYR A 264 0.17 13.15 -0.14
N SER A 265 1.40 13.36 0.27
CA SER A 265 2.46 13.86 -0.59
C SER A 265 3.70 13.00 -0.45
N GLN A 266 4.15 12.42 -1.56
CA GLN A 266 5.35 11.56 -1.58
C GLN A 266 6.63 12.27 -1.10
N PHE A 267 6.65 13.60 -1.15
CA PHE A 267 7.80 14.41 -0.72
C PHE A 267 7.72 14.86 0.74
N SER A 268 6.57 14.66 1.40
CA SER A 268 6.39 15.11 2.77
C SER A 268 7.22 14.28 3.76
N SER A 269 8.12 14.93 4.48
CA SER A 269 8.85 14.31 5.59
C SER A 269 7.93 13.98 6.77
N ASN A 270 6.85 14.75 6.93
CA ASN A 270 5.91 14.64 8.04
C ASN A 270 4.92 13.46 7.91
N GLN A 271 4.99 12.71 6.81
CA GLN A 271 4.16 11.53 6.56
C GLN A 271 4.97 10.23 6.60
N ARG A 272 6.21 10.27 7.14
CA ARG A 272 7.11 9.11 7.16
C ARG A 272 7.35 8.58 8.57
N PHE A 273 7.17 7.28 8.73
CA PHE A 273 7.25 6.60 10.01
C PHE A 273 8.16 5.37 9.95
N ARG A 274 8.66 4.95 11.12
CA ARG A 274 9.40 3.70 11.31
C ARG A 274 8.62 2.81 12.25
N LEU A 275 8.66 1.50 12.02
CA LEU A 275 8.11 0.52 12.93
C LEU A 275 9.27 -0.13 13.70
N LYS A 276 9.30 0.05 15.02
CA LYS A 276 10.28 -0.60 15.90
C LYS A 276 9.58 -1.74 16.63
N TYR A 277 9.95 -2.95 16.29
CA TYR A 277 9.43 -4.15 16.94
C TYR A 277 9.85 -4.22 18.39
N LYS A 278 8.94 -4.67 19.24
CA LYS A 278 9.21 -5.00 20.64
C LYS A 278 9.27 -6.50 20.79
N LYS A 279 10.28 -6.95 21.48
CA LYS A 279 10.44 -8.36 21.91
C LYS A 279 9.48 -8.69 23.05
#